data_5f9f78dd41853615aaa4c8e9b675b39a
#
_entry.id   5f9f78dd41853615aaa4c8e9b675b39a
#
_cell.length_a   1.000
_cell.length_b   1.000
_cell.length_c   1.000
_cell.angle_alpha   90.00
_cell.angle_beta   90.00
_cell.angle_gamma   90.00
#
_symmetry.space_group_name_H-M   'P 1'
#
loop_
_entity.id
_entity.type
_entity.pdbx_description
1 polymer ?
#
loop_
_entity_poly.entity_id
_entity_poly.type
_entity_poly.pdbx_seq_one_letter_code
_entity_poly.pdbx_strand_id
1 'polypeptide(L)'
;MKLSEVKKYCSIPLEIIKDCEFEYTYLIGKALKKDKVISFVGSPKFVDGLYNYETEGVICTKDVYEVIKDTYTGGIAVAENAKTAFFEIHNYLGTQYEENEETYIDPTANVHPTAIIADKNVHIGKNAEIYAHVVIKEGTKIGDDVIIREGTVIGGPAFYYYGEGDGRRLVTSTGGVVIGNNVELHANCIVEKGVMFENTVIGDNSKLDNCVVVGHDTIIGKNCTVAGNALFAGGVNLADNVFVGVSASVSPNVEVGTGAKISSGAVVTKNVPEGMQVSGNFAVEHKSFIQHIKSI
;
A
#
# COMPACT_ATOMS: atom_id res chain seq x y z
N MET A 1 3.66 -4.04 -23.51
CA MET A 1 5.15 -4.07 -23.55
C MET A 1 5.61 -5.50 -23.47
N LYS A 2 6.77 -5.88 -24.07
CA LYS A 2 7.28 -7.28 -24.02
C LYS A 2 8.42 -7.43 -23.01
N LEU A 3 8.56 -8.61 -22.41
CA LEU A 3 9.69 -8.93 -21.53
C LEU A 3 11.04 -8.71 -22.24
N SER A 4 11.13 -9.09 -23.52
CA SER A 4 12.34 -8.89 -24.33
C SER A 4 12.71 -7.41 -24.56
N GLU A 5 11.72 -6.52 -24.52
CA GLU A 5 11.93 -5.08 -24.71
C GLU A 5 12.43 -4.40 -23.43
N VAL A 6 11.99 -4.87 -22.26
CA VAL A 6 12.29 -4.24 -20.96
C VAL A 6 13.61 -4.71 -20.35
N LYS A 7 14.19 -5.82 -20.83
CA LYS A 7 15.49 -6.33 -20.31
C LYS A 7 16.62 -5.28 -20.33
N LYS A 8 16.58 -4.33 -21.27
CA LYS A 8 17.57 -3.25 -21.38
C LYS A 8 17.53 -2.24 -20.23
N TYR A 9 16.46 -2.23 -19.44
CA TYR A 9 16.30 -1.37 -18.27
C TYR A 9 16.71 -2.05 -16.96
N CYS A 10 17.11 -3.32 -17.02
CA CYS A 10 17.64 -4.05 -15.88
C CYS A 10 19.15 -3.86 -15.77
N SER A 11 19.64 -3.55 -14.58
CA SER A 11 21.09 -3.46 -14.28
C SER A 11 21.77 -4.83 -14.22
N ILE A 12 20.98 -5.89 -14.08
CA ILE A 12 21.43 -7.28 -14.05
C ILE A 12 20.97 -8.02 -15.32
N PRO A 13 21.72 -9.03 -15.78
CA PRO A 13 21.31 -9.84 -16.92
C PRO A 13 19.94 -10.50 -16.73
N LEU A 14 19.08 -10.35 -17.72
CA LEU A 14 17.78 -11.00 -17.78
C LEU A 14 17.72 -11.90 -19.02
N GLU A 15 17.68 -13.21 -18.79
CA GLU A 15 17.55 -14.21 -19.83
C GLU A 15 16.07 -14.48 -20.13
N ILE A 16 15.62 -14.19 -21.36
CA ILE A 16 14.24 -14.43 -21.76
C ILE A 16 14.15 -15.87 -22.30
N ILE A 17 13.46 -16.74 -21.57
CA ILE A 17 13.20 -18.12 -21.97
C ILE A 17 11.95 -18.18 -22.87
N LYS A 18 10.89 -17.47 -22.46
CA LYS A 18 9.64 -17.35 -23.21
C LYS A 18 9.13 -15.92 -23.06
N ASP A 19 8.91 -15.25 -24.18
CA ASP A 19 8.43 -13.86 -24.18
C ASP A 19 6.93 -13.78 -23.91
N CYS A 20 6.48 -12.65 -23.36
CA CYS A 20 5.07 -12.32 -23.20
C CYS A 20 4.85 -10.82 -23.26
N GLU A 21 3.61 -10.43 -23.51
CA GLU A 21 3.17 -9.03 -23.43
C GLU A 21 2.56 -8.77 -22.05
N PHE A 22 2.87 -7.62 -21.48
CA PHE A 22 2.33 -7.19 -20.20
C PHE A 22 2.17 -5.66 -20.15
N GLU A 23 1.38 -5.19 -19.19
CA GLU A 23 1.15 -3.77 -18.97
C GLU A 23 1.56 -3.36 -17.54
N TYR A 24 1.40 -4.26 -16.58
CA TYR A 24 1.62 -3.96 -15.16
C TYR A 24 2.58 -4.96 -14.52
N THR A 25 3.16 -4.53 -13.40
CA THR A 25 3.86 -5.40 -12.45
C THR A 25 3.01 -5.56 -11.20
N TYR A 26 2.98 -6.77 -10.62
CA TYR A 26 2.20 -7.03 -9.41
C TYR A 26 2.88 -8.07 -8.51
N LEU A 27 2.70 -7.99 -7.20
CA LEU A 27 3.29 -8.94 -6.25
C LEU A 27 2.39 -10.16 -6.08
N ILE A 28 2.97 -11.36 -6.16
CA ILE A 28 2.29 -12.61 -5.84
C ILE A 28 1.78 -12.58 -4.39
N GLY A 29 0.61 -13.14 -4.14
CA GLY A 29 0.02 -13.23 -2.80
C GLY A 29 -1.02 -12.14 -2.47
N LYS A 30 -1.24 -11.20 -3.39
CA LYS A 30 -2.36 -10.26 -3.31
C LYS A 30 -3.38 -10.57 -4.40
N ALA A 31 -4.66 -10.34 -4.13
CA ALA A 31 -5.69 -10.49 -5.15
C ALA A 31 -5.40 -9.55 -6.33
N LEU A 32 -5.26 -10.12 -7.52
CA LEU A 32 -5.02 -9.33 -8.73
C LEU A 32 -6.30 -8.57 -9.10
N LYS A 33 -6.16 -7.27 -9.28
CA LYS A 33 -7.22 -6.38 -9.78
C LYS A 33 -6.93 -5.84 -11.18
N LYS A 34 -5.81 -6.24 -11.77
CA LYS A 34 -5.33 -5.85 -13.09
C LYS A 34 -5.07 -7.08 -13.94
N ASP A 35 -5.43 -7.02 -15.21
CA ASP A 35 -5.03 -7.98 -16.22
C ASP A 35 -3.63 -7.63 -16.78
N LYS A 36 -3.05 -8.54 -17.55
CA LYS A 36 -1.74 -8.35 -18.22
C LYS A 36 -0.60 -7.96 -17.28
N VAL A 37 -0.49 -8.68 -16.19
CA VAL A 37 0.53 -8.45 -15.17
C VAL A 37 1.68 -9.46 -15.28
N ILE A 38 2.88 -9.00 -14.93
CA ILE A 38 4.01 -9.89 -14.60
C ILE A 38 4.30 -9.81 -13.12
N SER A 39 4.88 -10.90 -12.60
CA SER A 39 5.32 -10.97 -11.21
C SER A 39 6.74 -11.49 -11.09
N PHE A 40 7.24 -11.70 -9.87
CA PHE A 40 8.51 -12.38 -9.66
C PHE A 40 8.41 -13.48 -8.60
N VAL A 41 9.27 -14.50 -8.74
CA VAL A 41 9.47 -15.55 -7.74
C VAL A 41 10.97 -15.72 -7.48
N GLY A 42 11.40 -15.35 -6.29
CA GLY A 42 12.83 -15.38 -5.89
C GLY A 42 13.25 -16.66 -5.16
N SER A 43 12.34 -17.61 -4.91
CA SER A 43 12.66 -18.88 -4.25
C SER A 43 11.58 -19.92 -4.51
N PRO A 44 11.93 -21.22 -4.64
CA PRO A 44 10.99 -22.32 -4.89
C PRO A 44 9.83 -22.41 -3.88
N LYS A 45 10.04 -22.00 -2.64
CA LYS A 45 9.02 -22.02 -1.58
C LYS A 45 7.80 -21.12 -1.85
N PHE A 46 7.90 -20.20 -2.83
CA PHE A 46 6.82 -19.28 -3.20
C PHE A 46 6.14 -19.65 -4.53
N VAL A 47 6.52 -20.76 -5.14
CA VAL A 47 6.01 -21.17 -6.45
C VAL A 47 4.49 -21.40 -6.43
N ASP A 48 3.95 -21.95 -5.35
CA ASP A 48 2.50 -22.19 -5.23
C ASP A 48 1.70 -20.89 -5.38
N GLY A 49 2.24 -19.76 -4.92
CA GLY A 49 1.62 -18.45 -5.08
C GLY A 49 1.47 -18.02 -6.55
N LEU A 50 2.34 -18.51 -7.46
CA LEU A 50 2.28 -18.21 -8.89
C LEU A 50 1.02 -18.80 -9.55
N TYR A 51 0.58 -19.96 -9.10
CA TYR A 51 -0.57 -20.66 -9.67
C TYR A 51 -1.93 -20.23 -9.09
N ASN A 52 -1.91 -19.43 -8.03
CA ASN A 52 -3.15 -18.89 -7.44
C ASN A 52 -3.68 -17.66 -8.19
N TYR A 53 -2.90 -17.14 -9.14
CA TYR A 53 -3.23 -15.93 -9.89
C TYR A 53 -2.85 -16.10 -11.36
N GLU A 54 -3.69 -15.60 -12.26
CA GLU A 54 -3.37 -15.53 -13.69
C GLU A 54 -2.36 -14.40 -13.92
N THR A 55 -1.12 -14.75 -14.26
CA THR A 55 -0.09 -13.80 -14.66
C THR A 55 0.37 -14.06 -16.08
N GLU A 56 0.63 -13.03 -16.86
CA GLU A 56 1.15 -13.15 -18.23
C GLU A 56 2.59 -13.66 -18.26
N GLY A 57 3.35 -13.39 -17.19
CA GLY A 57 4.72 -13.85 -17.09
C GLY A 57 5.31 -13.72 -15.69
N VAL A 58 6.45 -14.36 -15.51
CA VAL A 58 7.22 -14.39 -14.28
C VAL A 58 8.70 -14.10 -14.52
N ILE A 59 9.29 -13.29 -13.65
CA ILE A 59 10.75 -13.16 -13.51
C ILE A 59 11.17 -14.04 -12.35
N CYS A 60 12.06 -15.00 -12.57
CA CYS A 60 12.42 -15.96 -11.54
C CYS A 60 13.92 -16.22 -11.46
N THR A 61 14.34 -16.82 -10.36
CA THR A 61 15.71 -17.35 -10.23
C THR A 61 15.84 -18.70 -10.95
N LYS A 62 17.05 -19.15 -11.21
CA LYS A 62 17.31 -20.40 -11.96
C LYS A 62 16.74 -21.64 -11.26
N ASP A 63 16.81 -21.70 -9.94
CA ASP A 63 16.23 -22.79 -9.15
C ASP A 63 14.68 -22.82 -9.23
N VAL A 64 14.05 -21.67 -9.26
CA VAL A 64 12.60 -21.56 -9.52
C VAL A 64 12.28 -22.00 -10.94
N TYR A 65 13.05 -21.57 -11.94
CA TYR A 65 12.84 -21.97 -13.33
C TYR A 65 12.83 -23.50 -13.48
N GLU A 66 13.76 -24.22 -12.86
CA GLU A 66 13.79 -25.68 -12.90
C GLU A 66 12.52 -26.35 -12.35
N VAL A 67 11.81 -25.68 -11.44
CA VAL A 67 10.55 -26.18 -10.89
C VAL A 67 9.36 -25.90 -11.82
N ILE A 68 9.33 -24.73 -12.48
CA ILE A 68 8.13 -24.27 -13.21
C ILE A 68 8.19 -24.52 -14.73
N LYS A 69 9.34 -24.82 -15.30
CA LYS A 69 9.60 -24.86 -16.77
C LYS A 69 8.61 -25.74 -17.55
N ASP A 70 8.13 -26.83 -16.96
CA ASP A 70 7.24 -27.79 -17.60
C ASP A 70 5.74 -27.57 -17.27
N THR A 71 5.44 -26.67 -16.32
CA THR A 71 4.07 -26.49 -15.80
C THR A 71 3.52 -25.09 -15.99
N TYR A 72 4.40 -24.06 -15.98
CA TYR A 72 3.96 -22.68 -16.14
C TYR A 72 3.85 -22.31 -17.63
N THR A 73 2.68 -21.80 -18.02
CA THR A 73 2.36 -21.54 -19.43
C THR A 73 2.63 -20.11 -19.88
N GLY A 74 2.81 -19.17 -18.96
CA GLY A 74 3.10 -17.75 -19.24
C GLY A 74 4.52 -17.50 -19.74
N GLY A 75 4.87 -16.23 -19.89
CA GLY A 75 6.23 -15.80 -20.20
C GLY A 75 7.20 -16.07 -19.04
N ILE A 76 8.45 -16.39 -19.35
CA ILE A 76 9.47 -16.69 -18.34
C ILE A 76 10.75 -15.91 -18.64
N ALA A 77 11.22 -15.19 -17.65
CA ALA A 77 12.54 -14.58 -17.65
C ALA A 77 13.33 -15.02 -16.42
N VAL A 78 14.62 -15.34 -16.62
CA VAL A 78 15.51 -15.79 -15.54
C VAL A 78 16.54 -14.73 -15.22
N ALA A 79 16.72 -14.43 -13.93
CA ALA A 79 17.72 -13.52 -13.42
C ALA A 79 18.35 -14.07 -12.13
N GLU A 80 19.61 -13.75 -11.88
CA GLU A 80 20.29 -14.10 -10.62
C GLU A 80 19.53 -13.51 -9.40
N ASN A 81 19.05 -12.27 -9.54
CA ASN A 81 18.22 -11.61 -8.55
C ASN A 81 16.88 -11.16 -9.18
N ALA A 82 15.91 -12.08 -9.20
CA ALA A 82 14.59 -11.84 -9.78
C ALA A 82 13.87 -10.63 -9.17
N LYS A 83 14.03 -10.39 -7.87
CA LYS A 83 13.45 -9.25 -7.16
C LYS A 83 14.00 -7.92 -7.69
N THR A 84 15.32 -7.81 -7.85
CA THR A 84 15.95 -6.60 -8.40
C THR A 84 15.48 -6.33 -9.82
N ALA A 85 15.54 -7.33 -10.71
CA ALA A 85 15.07 -7.16 -12.10
C ALA A 85 13.60 -6.72 -12.16
N PHE A 86 12.75 -7.32 -11.35
CA PHE A 86 11.33 -6.97 -11.30
C PHE A 86 11.10 -5.51 -10.88
N PHE A 87 11.76 -5.04 -9.81
CA PHE A 87 11.57 -3.66 -9.36
C PHE A 87 12.22 -2.62 -10.28
N GLU A 88 13.28 -2.97 -10.99
CA GLU A 88 13.83 -2.08 -12.02
C GLU A 88 12.87 -1.92 -13.20
N ILE A 89 12.21 -3.00 -13.63
CA ILE A 89 11.15 -2.95 -14.63
C ILE A 89 9.95 -2.15 -14.10
N HIS A 90 9.53 -2.38 -12.86
CA HIS A 90 8.45 -1.62 -12.24
C HIS A 90 8.76 -0.12 -12.20
N ASN A 91 9.96 0.25 -11.76
CA ASN A 91 10.36 1.65 -11.72
C ASN A 91 10.39 2.29 -13.12
N TYR A 92 10.85 1.53 -14.13
CA TYR A 92 10.78 2.00 -15.51
C TYR A 92 9.33 2.20 -15.96
N LEU A 93 8.44 1.23 -15.70
CA LEU A 93 7.01 1.40 -16.00
C LEU A 93 6.44 2.65 -15.32
N GLY A 94 6.78 2.90 -14.06
CA GLY A 94 6.36 4.07 -13.33
C GLY A 94 6.72 5.39 -14.02
N THR A 95 7.85 5.43 -14.77
CA THR A 95 8.22 6.61 -15.58
C THR A 95 7.43 6.73 -16.87
N GLN A 96 6.77 5.66 -17.32
CA GLN A 96 5.96 5.66 -18.55
C GLN A 96 4.47 5.89 -18.28
N TYR A 97 4.06 5.72 -17.01
CA TYR A 97 2.67 5.81 -16.56
C TYR A 97 2.39 7.24 -16.11
N GLU A 98 2.22 8.14 -17.09
CA GLU A 98 1.82 9.53 -16.83
C GLU A 98 0.31 9.65 -17.08
N GLU A 99 -0.49 9.54 -16.01
CA GLU A 99 -1.79 10.22 -16.01
C GLU A 99 -1.46 11.73 -16.04
N ASN A 100 -2.01 12.46 -16.98
CA ASN A 100 -1.68 13.87 -17.18
C ASN A 100 -2.97 14.70 -17.19
N GLU A 101 -3.87 14.39 -16.24
CA GLU A 101 -5.12 15.12 -16.08
C GLU A 101 -4.88 16.38 -15.25
N GLU A 102 -5.47 17.49 -15.67
CA GLU A 102 -5.49 18.71 -14.85
C GLU A 102 -6.22 18.44 -13.53
N THR A 103 -5.69 18.99 -12.44
CA THR A 103 -6.34 18.88 -11.13
C THR A 103 -7.73 19.54 -11.16
N TYR A 104 -8.72 18.79 -10.70
CA TYR A 104 -10.08 19.28 -10.53
C TYR A 104 -10.40 19.52 -9.06
N ILE A 105 -10.86 20.71 -8.76
CA ILE A 105 -11.37 21.09 -7.44
C ILE A 105 -12.81 21.57 -7.62
N ASP A 106 -13.77 20.91 -6.97
CA ASP A 106 -15.16 21.34 -7.06
C ASP A 106 -15.33 22.78 -6.57
N PRO A 107 -16.09 23.63 -7.26
CA PRO A 107 -16.27 25.03 -6.86
C PRO A 107 -16.89 25.25 -5.47
N THR A 108 -17.52 24.22 -4.89
CA THR A 108 -18.08 24.27 -3.52
C THR A 108 -17.06 23.88 -2.46
N ALA A 109 -15.90 23.34 -2.85
CA ALA A 109 -14.83 22.99 -1.91
C ALA A 109 -14.16 24.25 -1.34
N ASN A 110 -13.89 24.21 -0.05
CA ASN A 110 -13.19 25.29 0.67
C ASN A 110 -11.73 24.89 0.92
N VAL A 111 -10.80 25.50 0.20
CA VAL A 111 -9.38 25.19 0.29
C VAL A 111 -8.65 26.37 0.93
N HIS A 112 -7.99 26.11 2.07
CA HIS A 112 -7.20 27.13 2.75
C HIS A 112 -6.03 27.60 1.88
N PRO A 113 -5.72 28.91 1.80
CA PRO A 113 -4.69 29.46 0.91
C PRO A 113 -3.27 28.91 1.12
N THR A 114 -2.98 28.30 2.29
CA THR A 114 -1.68 27.68 2.58
C THR A 114 -1.65 26.18 2.31
N ALA A 115 -2.74 25.58 1.84
CA ALA A 115 -2.73 24.20 1.38
C ALA A 115 -1.94 24.07 0.08
N ILE A 116 -1.21 22.99 -0.08
CA ILE A 116 -0.43 22.68 -1.27
C ILE A 116 -1.09 21.50 -1.99
N ILE A 117 -1.65 21.74 -3.16
CA ILE A 117 -2.29 20.74 -3.98
C ILE A 117 -1.50 20.61 -5.29
N ALA A 118 -1.20 19.37 -5.71
CA ALA A 118 -0.51 19.15 -6.98
C ALA A 118 -1.34 19.67 -8.15
N ASP A 119 -0.67 20.22 -9.15
CA ASP A 119 -1.32 20.83 -10.33
C ASP A 119 -2.00 19.80 -11.23
N LYS A 120 -1.63 18.51 -11.08
CA LYS A 120 -2.13 17.41 -11.91
C LYS A 120 -2.57 16.22 -11.08
N ASN A 121 -3.51 15.46 -11.67
CA ASN A 121 -3.96 14.15 -11.16
C ASN A 121 -4.51 14.19 -9.74
N VAL A 122 -5.13 15.30 -9.33
CA VAL A 122 -5.88 15.42 -8.08
C VAL A 122 -7.34 15.72 -8.39
N HIS A 123 -8.23 15.04 -7.70
CA HIS A 123 -9.67 15.32 -7.74
C HIS A 123 -10.18 15.60 -6.34
N ILE A 124 -10.84 16.74 -6.14
CA ILE A 124 -11.47 17.14 -4.87
C ILE A 124 -12.96 17.35 -5.10
N GLY A 125 -13.78 16.57 -4.40
CA GLY A 125 -15.23 16.57 -4.49
C GLY A 125 -15.92 17.76 -3.82
N LYS A 126 -17.26 17.74 -3.84
CA LYS A 126 -18.11 18.83 -3.35
C LYS A 126 -17.98 19.03 -1.85
N ASN A 127 -18.12 20.27 -1.43
CA ASN A 127 -18.13 20.69 -0.03
C ASN A 127 -16.92 20.18 0.77
N ALA A 128 -15.82 19.77 0.13
CA ALA A 128 -14.62 19.37 0.83
C ALA A 128 -13.99 20.56 1.57
N GLU A 129 -13.55 20.36 2.79
CA GLU A 129 -12.88 21.37 3.62
C GLU A 129 -11.40 20.98 3.78
N ILE A 130 -10.51 21.71 3.14
CA ILE A 130 -9.05 21.51 3.19
C ILE A 130 -8.42 22.63 4.00
N TYR A 131 -7.87 22.28 5.16
CA TYR A 131 -7.34 23.25 6.13
C TYR A 131 -5.90 23.65 5.86
N ALA A 132 -5.36 24.49 6.75
CA ALA A 132 -4.03 25.09 6.59
C ALA A 132 -2.91 24.03 6.53
N HIS A 133 -1.94 24.25 5.64
CA HIS A 133 -0.73 23.43 5.50
C HIS A 133 -1.00 21.96 5.14
N VAL A 134 -2.18 21.62 4.66
CA VAL A 134 -2.46 20.30 4.07
C VAL A 134 -1.68 20.17 2.77
N VAL A 135 -1.09 18.99 2.53
CA VAL A 135 -0.37 18.68 1.29
C VAL A 135 -1.08 17.51 0.58
N ILE A 136 -1.56 17.73 -0.63
CA ILE A 136 -2.21 16.73 -1.48
C ILE A 136 -1.36 16.52 -2.73
N LYS A 137 -0.85 15.30 -2.90
CA LYS A 137 0.02 14.94 -4.02
C LYS A 137 -0.74 14.27 -5.14
N GLU A 138 -0.11 14.16 -6.30
CA GLU A 138 -0.63 13.51 -7.50
C GLU A 138 -1.13 12.08 -7.25
N GLY A 139 -2.17 11.69 -8.00
CA GLY A 139 -2.84 10.40 -7.87
C GLY A 139 -3.82 10.33 -6.69
N THR A 140 -4.25 11.48 -6.15
CA THR A 140 -5.19 11.54 -5.03
C THR A 140 -6.61 11.90 -5.50
N LYS A 141 -7.59 11.07 -5.10
CA LYS A 141 -9.02 11.33 -5.32
C LYS A 141 -9.73 11.46 -3.98
N ILE A 142 -10.39 12.59 -3.77
CA ILE A 142 -11.11 12.94 -2.54
C ILE A 142 -12.60 13.08 -2.90
N GLY A 143 -13.45 12.38 -2.16
CA GLY A 143 -14.90 12.40 -2.32
C GLY A 143 -15.57 13.68 -1.82
N ASP A 144 -16.89 13.63 -1.73
CA ASP A 144 -17.73 14.76 -1.28
C ASP A 144 -17.78 14.84 0.26
N ASP A 145 -17.98 16.05 0.80
CA ASP A 145 -18.13 16.34 2.22
C ASP A 145 -16.96 15.86 3.10
N VAL A 146 -15.74 15.81 2.54
CA VAL A 146 -14.52 15.39 3.24
C VAL A 146 -13.91 16.56 4.01
N ILE A 147 -13.43 16.28 5.23
CA ILE A 147 -12.71 17.25 6.05
C ILE A 147 -11.27 16.78 6.25
N ILE A 148 -10.29 17.63 5.87
CA ILE A 148 -8.86 17.35 6.05
C ILE A 148 -8.24 18.47 6.87
N ARG A 149 -7.86 18.13 8.12
CA ARG A 149 -7.31 19.07 9.08
C ARG A 149 -5.83 19.37 8.84
N GLU A 150 -5.36 20.36 9.55
CA GLU A 150 -4.07 21.03 9.40
C GLU A 150 -2.88 20.08 9.37
N GLY A 151 -1.94 20.33 8.45
CA GLY A 151 -0.66 19.61 8.38
C GLY A 151 -0.75 18.17 7.86
N THR A 152 -1.93 17.69 7.49
CA THR A 152 -2.10 16.33 6.93
C THR A 152 -1.47 16.23 5.55
N VAL A 153 -0.76 15.12 5.30
CA VAL A 153 -0.08 14.83 4.02
C VAL A 153 -0.69 13.61 3.36
N ILE A 154 -1.17 13.76 2.13
CA ILE A 154 -1.83 12.69 1.37
C ILE A 154 -1.08 12.44 0.07
N GLY A 155 -0.87 11.16 -0.27
CA GLY A 155 -0.22 10.75 -1.51
C GLY A 155 1.30 10.80 -1.45
N GLY A 156 1.91 10.79 -0.26
CA GLY A 156 3.35 10.61 -0.09
C GLY A 156 3.81 9.25 -0.66
N PRO A 157 5.07 9.12 -1.12
CA PRO A 157 5.60 7.85 -1.60
C PRO A 157 5.70 6.84 -0.45
N ALA A 158 5.50 5.57 -0.79
CA ALA A 158 5.67 4.47 0.16
C ALA A 158 7.12 4.34 0.63
N PHE A 159 7.31 3.96 1.89
CA PHE A 159 8.61 3.55 2.41
C PHE A 159 8.94 2.11 1.97
N TYR A 160 9.17 1.92 0.67
CA TYR A 160 9.40 0.60 0.08
C TYR A 160 10.69 0.57 -0.76
N TYR A 161 11.64 -0.28 -0.38
CA TYR A 161 12.97 -0.34 -0.98
C TYR A 161 13.32 -1.76 -1.45
N TYR A 162 14.13 -1.84 -2.51
CA TYR A 162 14.79 -3.06 -2.96
C TYR A 162 16.30 -2.86 -3.00
N GLY A 163 17.04 -3.96 -3.17
CA GLY A 163 18.51 -3.95 -3.10
C GLY A 163 19.03 -4.04 -1.66
N GLU A 164 20.35 -4.14 -1.52
CA GLU A 164 21.04 -4.29 -0.24
C GLU A 164 22.17 -3.27 -0.09
N GLY A 165 22.57 -3.01 1.16
CA GLY A 165 23.66 -2.09 1.47
C GLY A 165 23.50 -0.73 0.80
N ASP A 166 24.56 -0.26 0.16
CA ASP A 166 24.59 1.03 -0.57
C ASP A 166 23.79 1.00 -1.88
N GLY A 167 23.35 -0.19 -2.30
CA GLY A 167 22.52 -0.40 -3.50
C GLY A 167 21.01 -0.29 -3.24
N ARG A 168 20.57 0.14 -2.05
CA ARG A 168 19.15 0.34 -1.79
C ARG A 168 18.56 1.43 -2.68
N ARG A 169 17.48 1.08 -3.35
CA ARG A 169 16.73 1.99 -4.24
C ARG A 169 15.27 2.01 -3.86
N LEU A 170 14.66 3.18 -3.93
CA LEU A 170 13.23 3.36 -3.71
C LEU A 170 12.44 2.67 -4.83
N VAL A 171 11.39 1.95 -4.46
CA VAL A 171 10.39 1.49 -5.42
C VAL A 171 9.45 2.65 -5.73
N THR A 172 9.26 2.93 -7.01
CA THR A 172 8.33 3.97 -7.46
C THR A 172 6.90 3.60 -7.05
N SER A 173 6.24 4.48 -6.34
CA SER A 173 4.83 4.29 -6.01
C SER A 173 3.97 4.71 -7.20
N THR A 174 3.41 3.72 -7.90
CA THR A 174 2.60 3.90 -9.12
C THR A 174 1.10 3.90 -8.87
N GLY A 175 0.68 3.59 -7.65
CA GLY A 175 -0.70 3.74 -7.20
C GLY A 175 -1.01 5.17 -6.74
N GLY A 176 -2.21 5.35 -6.22
CA GLY A 176 -2.72 6.62 -5.71
C GLY A 176 -3.30 6.50 -4.30
N VAL A 177 -4.13 7.48 -3.96
CA VAL A 177 -4.97 7.48 -2.76
C VAL A 177 -6.40 7.76 -3.16
N VAL A 178 -7.35 7.00 -2.60
CA VAL A 178 -8.78 7.26 -2.76
C VAL A 178 -9.41 7.45 -1.38
N ILE A 179 -9.99 8.62 -1.16
CA ILE A 179 -10.73 8.97 0.06
C ILE A 179 -12.20 9.06 -0.32
N GLY A 180 -13.04 8.27 0.34
CA GLY A 180 -14.47 8.23 0.13
C GLY A 180 -15.20 9.49 0.62
N ASN A 181 -16.51 9.45 0.59
CA ASN A 181 -17.35 10.58 1.01
C ASN A 181 -17.47 10.68 2.54
N ASN A 182 -17.64 11.90 3.03
CA ASN A 182 -17.85 12.18 4.46
C ASN A 182 -16.76 11.60 5.37
N VAL A 183 -15.51 11.54 4.88
CA VAL A 183 -14.34 11.13 5.65
C VAL A 183 -13.77 12.35 6.40
N GLU A 184 -13.29 12.14 7.62
CA GLU A 184 -12.53 13.16 8.34
C GLU A 184 -11.12 12.65 8.65
N LEU A 185 -10.12 13.40 8.23
CA LEU A 185 -8.73 13.23 8.61
C LEU A 185 -8.35 14.40 9.52
N HIS A 186 -8.05 14.11 10.77
CA HIS A 186 -7.61 15.13 11.72
C HIS A 186 -6.16 15.56 11.47
N ALA A 187 -5.63 16.42 12.33
CA ALA A 187 -4.36 17.08 12.09
C ALA A 187 -3.17 16.11 12.04
N ASN A 188 -2.22 16.42 11.14
CA ASN A 188 -0.97 15.70 10.99
C ASN A 188 -1.11 14.20 10.65
N CYS A 189 -2.18 13.80 10.01
CA CYS A 189 -2.29 12.46 9.44
C CYS A 189 -1.35 12.31 8.24
N ILE A 190 -0.88 11.08 8.01
CA ILE A 190 -0.07 10.73 6.84
C ILE A 190 -0.76 9.59 6.12
N VAL A 191 -1.01 9.75 4.81
CA VAL A 191 -1.58 8.71 3.95
C VAL A 191 -0.63 8.48 2.78
N GLU A 192 0.07 7.33 2.79
CA GLU A 192 0.96 6.95 1.69
C GLU A 192 0.15 6.42 0.50
N LYS A 193 0.63 6.65 -0.71
CA LYS A 193 0.01 6.08 -1.92
C LYS A 193 0.43 4.64 -2.14
N GLY A 194 -0.37 3.90 -2.91
CA GLY A 194 -0.07 2.51 -3.24
C GLY A 194 1.22 2.33 -4.03
N VAL A 195 1.86 1.17 -3.88
CA VAL A 195 3.14 0.88 -4.56
C VAL A 195 2.92 0.37 -5.97
N MET A 196 1.99 -0.57 -6.17
CA MET A 196 1.87 -1.35 -7.41
C MET A 196 0.55 -1.09 -8.14
N PHE A 197 0.36 0.10 -8.74
CA PHE A 197 -0.83 0.44 -9.55
C PHE A 197 -2.17 0.23 -8.83
N GLU A 198 -2.15 0.03 -7.52
CA GLU A 198 -3.32 -0.04 -6.63
C GLU A 198 -3.33 1.18 -5.72
N ASN A 199 -4.48 1.49 -5.15
CA ASN A 199 -4.63 2.65 -4.31
C ASN A 199 -4.63 2.28 -2.82
N THR A 200 -4.10 3.15 -1.99
CA THR A 200 -4.47 3.23 -0.59
C THR A 200 -5.88 3.82 -0.51
N VAL A 201 -6.78 3.19 0.24
CA VAL A 201 -8.20 3.55 0.25
C VAL A 201 -8.69 3.83 1.66
N ILE A 202 -9.47 4.89 1.82
CA ILE A 202 -10.22 5.19 3.04
C ILE A 202 -11.70 5.27 2.66
N GLY A 203 -12.52 4.33 3.16
CA GLY A 203 -13.94 4.20 2.84
C GLY A 203 -14.82 5.27 3.48
N ASP A 204 -16.01 5.41 2.92
CA ASP A 204 -16.99 6.43 3.31
C ASP A 204 -17.25 6.47 4.82
N ASN A 205 -17.52 7.65 5.35
CA ASN A 205 -17.87 7.94 6.75
C ASN A 205 -16.77 7.58 7.78
N SER A 206 -15.57 7.19 7.38
CA SER A 206 -14.48 6.86 8.31
C SER A 206 -13.86 8.11 8.90
N LYS A 207 -13.49 8.03 10.19
CA LYS A 207 -12.92 9.15 10.96
C LYS A 207 -11.57 8.75 11.54
N LEU A 208 -10.53 9.48 11.17
CA LEU A 208 -9.16 9.25 11.63
C LEU A 208 -8.71 10.46 12.47
N ASP A 209 -8.39 10.22 13.70
CA ASP A 209 -7.94 11.24 14.65
C ASP A 209 -6.48 11.67 14.38
N ASN A 210 -5.97 12.59 15.14
CA ASN A 210 -4.67 13.23 14.95
C ASN A 210 -3.50 12.24 14.88
N CYS A 211 -2.53 12.53 14.02
CA CYS A 211 -1.28 11.77 13.88
C CYS A 211 -1.46 10.30 13.46
N VAL A 212 -2.57 9.94 12.84
CA VAL A 212 -2.74 8.59 12.28
C VAL A 212 -1.86 8.43 11.04
N VAL A 213 -1.16 7.28 10.95
CA VAL A 213 -0.35 6.92 9.78
C VAL A 213 -0.99 5.76 9.05
N VAL A 214 -1.32 5.98 7.79
CA VAL A 214 -1.87 4.97 6.86
C VAL A 214 -0.79 4.64 5.84
N GLY A 215 -0.15 3.46 6.02
CA GLY A 215 0.88 2.98 5.12
C GLY A 215 0.32 2.59 3.75
N HIS A 216 1.20 2.44 2.79
CA HIS A 216 0.88 2.15 1.39
C HIS A 216 0.00 0.90 1.19
N ASP A 217 -0.80 0.87 0.15
CA ASP A 217 -1.70 -0.24 -0.20
C ASP A 217 -2.70 -0.63 0.92
N THR A 218 -2.86 0.21 1.95
CA THR A 218 -3.80 -0.03 3.05
C THR A 218 -5.23 0.27 2.59
N ILE A 219 -6.16 -0.58 2.98
CA ILE A 219 -7.59 -0.37 2.79
C ILE A 219 -8.25 -0.19 4.16
N ILE A 220 -8.85 0.96 4.38
CA ILE A 220 -9.73 1.21 5.51
C ILE A 220 -11.16 1.19 4.97
N GLY A 221 -11.99 0.29 5.48
CA GLY A 221 -13.40 0.15 5.10
C GLY A 221 -14.26 1.36 5.49
N LYS A 222 -15.56 1.21 5.37
CA LYS A 222 -16.53 2.26 5.70
C LYS A 222 -16.83 2.31 7.20
N ASN A 223 -17.22 3.50 7.68
CA ASN A 223 -17.63 3.74 9.06
C ASN A 223 -16.58 3.32 10.11
N CYS A 224 -15.31 3.31 9.76
CA CYS A 224 -14.23 3.02 10.69
C CYS A 224 -13.94 4.23 11.58
N THR A 225 -13.57 3.97 12.82
CA THR A 225 -13.11 5.00 13.76
C THR A 225 -11.71 4.65 14.23
N VAL A 226 -10.75 5.51 13.93
CA VAL A 226 -9.33 5.32 14.24
C VAL A 226 -8.89 6.43 15.18
N ALA A 227 -8.53 6.08 16.40
CA ALA A 227 -8.08 7.03 17.40
C ALA A 227 -6.61 7.46 17.17
N GLY A 228 -6.21 8.53 17.81
CA GLY A 228 -4.96 9.22 17.58
C GLY A 228 -3.70 8.36 17.69
N ASN A 229 -2.71 8.72 16.86
CA ASN A 229 -1.41 8.07 16.82
C ASN A 229 -1.46 6.55 16.48
N ALA A 230 -2.54 6.05 15.92
CA ALA A 230 -2.57 4.69 15.41
C ALA A 230 -1.76 4.57 14.12
N LEU A 231 -1.13 3.41 13.90
CA LEU A 231 -0.26 3.15 12.76
C LEU A 231 -0.69 1.88 12.03
N PHE A 232 -0.89 1.99 10.74
CA PHE A 232 -1.08 0.87 9.82
C PHE A 232 0.15 0.75 8.93
N ALA A 233 0.83 -0.39 9.01
CA ALA A 233 1.90 -0.69 8.06
C ALA A 233 1.31 -1.01 6.67
N GLY A 234 2.16 -1.16 5.65
CA GLY A 234 1.68 -1.37 4.29
C GLY A 234 0.80 -2.60 4.10
N GLY A 235 -0.24 -2.45 3.28
CA GLY A 235 -1.12 -3.55 2.88
C GLY A 235 -2.11 -4.04 3.94
N VAL A 236 -2.33 -3.29 5.01
CA VAL A 236 -3.35 -3.60 6.02
C VAL A 236 -4.75 -3.49 5.39
N ASN A 237 -5.64 -4.41 5.74
CA ASN A 237 -7.03 -4.36 5.32
C ASN A 237 -7.97 -4.34 6.54
N LEU A 238 -8.57 -3.19 6.82
CA LEU A 238 -9.67 -3.06 7.77
C LEU A 238 -10.98 -3.17 7.00
N ALA A 239 -11.82 -4.12 7.39
CA ALA A 239 -13.20 -4.19 6.92
C ALA A 239 -14.05 -3.05 7.51
N ASP A 240 -15.35 -3.05 7.23
CA ASP A 240 -16.25 -1.99 7.68
C ASP A 240 -16.48 -2.00 9.21
N ASN A 241 -16.79 -0.82 9.78
CA ASN A 241 -17.19 -0.63 11.18
C ASN A 241 -16.10 -1.04 12.21
N VAL A 242 -14.82 -1.02 11.83
CA VAL A 242 -13.70 -1.33 12.75
C VAL A 242 -13.41 -0.14 13.65
N PHE A 243 -13.15 -0.42 14.92
CA PHE A 243 -12.64 0.55 15.88
C PHE A 243 -11.17 0.27 16.21
N VAL A 244 -10.32 1.30 16.10
CA VAL A 244 -8.90 1.23 16.43
C VAL A 244 -8.57 2.22 17.54
N GLY A 245 -8.09 1.71 18.67
CA GLY A 245 -7.73 2.50 19.85
C GLY A 245 -6.44 3.29 19.69
N VAL A 246 -6.27 4.27 20.56
CA VAL A 246 -5.10 5.19 20.58
C VAL A 246 -3.79 4.43 20.57
N SER A 247 -2.83 4.86 19.72
CA SER A 247 -1.48 4.28 19.62
C SER A 247 -1.43 2.78 19.32
N ALA A 248 -2.48 2.21 18.73
CA ALA A 248 -2.44 0.85 18.23
C ALA A 248 -1.56 0.77 16.98
N SER A 249 -0.84 -0.34 16.82
CA SER A 249 0.02 -0.59 15.65
C SER A 249 -0.38 -1.90 14.98
N VAL A 250 -0.61 -1.86 13.66
CA VAL A 250 -1.02 -3.02 12.87
C VAL A 250 0.07 -3.38 11.88
N SER A 251 0.56 -4.62 11.97
CA SER A 251 1.65 -5.15 11.14
C SER A 251 1.25 -5.28 9.66
N PRO A 252 2.24 -5.36 8.73
CA PRO A 252 1.96 -5.45 7.30
C PRO A 252 1.04 -6.62 6.92
N ASN A 253 0.14 -6.38 5.96
CA ASN A 253 -0.77 -7.37 5.38
C ASN A 253 -1.72 -8.05 6.38
N VAL A 254 -1.97 -7.45 7.54
CA VAL A 254 -2.97 -7.93 8.50
C VAL A 254 -4.37 -7.58 7.99
N GLU A 255 -5.28 -8.54 8.09
CA GLU A 255 -6.71 -8.37 7.83
C GLU A 255 -7.48 -8.24 9.15
N VAL A 256 -8.33 -7.24 9.25
CA VAL A 256 -9.18 -6.97 10.42
C VAL A 256 -10.64 -7.05 9.98
N GLY A 257 -11.38 -8.02 10.51
CA GLY A 257 -12.76 -8.29 10.12
C GLY A 257 -13.75 -7.22 10.56
N THR A 258 -14.92 -7.23 9.92
CA THR A 258 -16.00 -6.27 10.14
C THR A 258 -16.37 -6.14 11.62
N GLY A 259 -16.51 -4.91 12.11
CA GLY A 259 -16.90 -4.63 13.48
C GLY A 259 -15.89 -5.03 14.56
N ALA A 260 -14.69 -5.48 14.17
CA ALA A 260 -13.63 -5.80 15.12
C ALA A 260 -13.15 -4.57 15.89
N LYS A 261 -12.58 -4.78 17.07
CA LYS A 261 -12.05 -3.72 17.94
C LYS A 261 -10.60 -3.97 18.30
N ILE A 262 -9.75 -3.01 18.04
CA ILE A 262 -8.35 -3.01 18.47
C ILE A 262 -8.23 -2.06 19.66
N SER A 263 -7.84 -2.57 20.83
CA SER A 263 -7.69 -1.76 22.03
C SER A 263 -6.46 -0.83 21.96
N SER A 264 -6.47 0.23 22.76
CA SER A 264 -5.36 1.18 22.84
C SER A 264 -4.02 0.51 23.10
N GLY A 265 -2.98 0.95 22.38
CA GLY A 265 -1.62 0.43 22.51
C GLY A 265 -1.39 -1.00 22.06
N ALA A 266 -2.38 -1.66 21.47
CA ALA A 266 -2.23 -3.04 21.00
C ALA A 266 -1.30 -3.11 19.77
N VAL A 267 -0.44 -4.14 19.74
CA VAL A 267 0.40 -4.50 18.58
C VAL A 267 -0.20 -5.72 17.90
N VAL A 268 -0.83 -5.51 16.77
CA VAL A 268 -1.58 -6.53 16.03
C VAL A 268 -0.69 -7.13 14.95
N THR A 269 -0.31 -8.40 15.11
CA THR A 269 0.60 -9.13 14.21
C THR A 269 -0.06 -10.29 13.46
N LYS A 270 -1.36 -10.52 13.71
CA LYS A 270 -2.16 -11.59 13.10
C LYS A 270 -3.53 -11.05 12.72
N ASN A 271 -4.17 -11.69 11.76
CA ASN A 271 -5.54 -11.35 11.36
C ASN A 271 -6.50 -11.38 12.56
N VAL A 272 -7.41 -10.41 12.57
CA VAL A 272 -8.44 -10.28 13.63
C VAL A 272 -9.78 -10.67 13.02
N PRO A 273 -10.43 -11.73 13.50
CA PRO A 273 -11.75 -12.13 13.03
C PRO A 273 -12.84 -11.05 13.23
N GLU A 274 -13.90 -11.16 12.45
CA GLU A 274 -15.09 -10.32 12.54
C GLU A 274 -15.63 -10.23 13.99
N GLY A 275 -15.99 -9.02 14.42
CA GLY A 275 -16.54 -8.72 15.74
C GLY A 275 -15.61 -8.97 16.94
N MET A 276 -14.39 -9.49 16.70
CA MET A 276 -13.44 -9.79 17.78
C MET A 276 -12.82 -8.52 18.34
N GLN A 277 -12.61 -8.51 19.64
CA GLN A 277 -11.76 -7.50 20.30
C GLN A 277 -10.40 -8.08 20.65
N VAL A 278 -9.33 -7.39 20.26
CA VAL A 278 -7.95 -7.73 20.60
C VAL A 278 -7.34 -6.64 21.47
N SER A 279 -6.50 -7.06 22.42
CA SER A 279 -5.89 -6.18 23.41
C SER A 279 -4.48 -6.65 23.72
N GLY A 280 -3.63 -5.75 24.18
CA GLY A 280 -2.30 -6.11 24.64
C GLY A 280 -1.54 -4.89 25.14
N ASN A 281 -0.37 -5.18 25.73
CA ASN A 281 0.59 -4.18 26.15
C ASN A 281 0.07 -3.20 27.22
N PHE A 282 -0.67 -3.72 28.23
CA PHE A 282 -1.11 -2.90 29.35
C PHE A 282 0.04 -2.60 30.31
N ALA A 283 0.13 -1.36 30.76
CA ALA A 283 1.09 -0.96 31.78
C ALA A 283 0.75 -1.65 33.11
N VAL A 284 1.77 -2.21 33.75
CA VAL A 284 1.71 -2.81 35.07
C VAL A 284 2.80 -2.19 35.95
N GLU A 285 2.73 -2.41 37.27
CA GLU A 285 3.79 -1.98 38.20
C GLU A 285 5.14 -2.57 37.75
N HIS A 286 6.23 -1.73 37.74
CA HIS A 286 7.51 -2.10 37.14
C HIS A 286 8.12 -3.40 37.70
N LYS A 287 8.01 -3.64 39.00
CA LYS A 287 8.51 -4.88 39.60
C LYS A 287 7.76 -6.10 39.09
N SER A 288 6.44 -6.00 38.96
CA SER A 288 5.59 -7.04 38.38
C SER A 288 5.94 -7.31 36.92
N PHE A 289 6.21 -6.28 36.13
CA PHE A 289 6.68 -6.41 34.75
C PHE A 289 8.02 -7.17 34.69
N ILE A 290 9.01 -6.77 35.50
CA ILE A 290 10.32 -7.46 35.55
C ILE A 290 10.21 -8.90 35.96
N GLN A 291 9.32 -9.23 36.93
CA GLN A 291 9.06 -10.62 37.33
C GLN A 291 8.48 -11.42 36.17
N HIS A 292 7.51 -10.87 35.45
CA HIS A 292 6.91 -11.51 34.28
C HIS A 292 7.96 -11.78 33.18
N ILE A 293 8.78 -10.78 32.81
CA ILE A 293 9.83 -10.96 31.81
C ILE A 293 10.86 -12.03 32.19
N LYS A 294 11.20 -12.16 33.48
CA LYS A 294 12.12 -13.20 33.95
C LYS A 294 11.51 -14.62 33.99
N SER A 295 10.20 -14.72 33.88
CA SER A 295 9.47 -16.00 33.89
C SER A 295 9.20 -16.57 32.48
N ILE A 296 9.44 -15.78 31.43
CA ILE A 296 9.36 -16.20 30.02
C ILE A 296 10.75 -16.53 29.50
#